data_60cc691d83eae55e5996f98f0d791b0d
#
_entry.id   60cc691d83eae55e5996f98f0d791b0d
#
_cell.length_a   1.000
_cell.length_b   1.000
_cell.length_c   1.000
_cell.angle_alpha   90.00
_cell.angle_beta   90.00
_cell.angle_gamma   90.00
#
_symmetry.space_group_name_H-M   'P 1'
#
loop_
_entity.id
_entity.type
_entity.pdbx_description
1 polymer ?
#
loop_
_entity_poly.entity_id
_entity_poly.type
_entity_poly.pdbx_seq_one_letter_code
_entity_poly.pdbx_strand_id
1 'polypeptide(L)'
;MRVPRTFIFVDLSGFTNFTTAQGDDAAGRLLSAWRTVTRDVASETGVRIAKWLGDGCMVVALQQNDAIIFAMELQKRSGTACAPLSIRTGIATGLALLFEGDDYIGSAVNTAARLCDAAEPLEVLIPAEHLGELPEGITVLQHASLSMRGLPEAIPIVALTGAATNTAKNDTGELWTRSPSVF
;
A
#
# COMPACT_ATOMS: atom_id res chain seq x y z
N MET A 1 0.43 20.91 14.88
CA MET A 1 1.63 21.12 14.03
C MET A 1 1.49 20.26 12.78
N ARG A 2 1.78 20.81 11.59
CA ARG A 2 1.80 20.02 10.35
C ARG A 2 3.22 19.53 10.08
N VAL A 3 3.33 18.27 9.73
CA VAL A 3 4.62 17.61 9.45
C VAL A 3 4.57 16.90 8.10
N PRO A 4 5.65 16.97 7.29
CA PRO A 4 5.75 16.18 6.09
C PRO A 4 6.00 14.72 6.45
N ARG A 5 5.21 13.80 5.88
CA ARG A 5 5.33 12.35 6.09
C ARG A 5 4.90 11.62 4.83
N THR A 6 5.37 10.38 4.72
CA THR A 6 4.86 9.42 3.75
C THR A 6 3.98 8.41 4.48
N PHE A 7 2.76 8.26 4.00
CA PHE A 7 1.76 7.34 4.53
C PHE A 7 1.65 6.13 3.62
N ILE A 8 1.57 4.96 4.24
CA ILE A 8 1.45 3.67 3.58
C ILE A 8 0.22 2.99 4.18
N PHE A 9 -0.72 2.61 3.35
CA PHE A 9 -1.79 1.70 3.73
C PHE A 9 -1.55 0.37 3.06
N VAL A 10 -1.65 -0.69 3.84
CA VAL A 10 -1.50 -2.07 3.37
C VAL A 10 -2.68 -2.87 3.87
N ASP A 11 -3.19 -3.76 3.03
CA ASP A 11 -4.38 -4.56 3.30
C ASP A 11 -4.23 -5.96 2.72
N LEU A 12 -4.82 -6.97 3.38
CA LEU A 12 -4.87 -8.35 2.90
C LEU A 12 -6.01 -8.53 1.92
N SER A 13 -5.70 -8.76 0.66
CA SER A 13 -6.71 -9.00 -0.37
C SER A 13 -7.47 -10.29 -0.13
N GLY A 14 -8.79 -10.21 0.02
CA GLY A 14 -9.66 -11.37 0.16
C GLY A 14 -9.76 -11.95 1.56
N PHE A 15 -9.32 -11.25 2.63
CA PHE A 15 -9.34 -11.74 3.99
C PHE A 15 -10.76 -12.09 4.48
N THR A 16 -11.78 -11.29 4.17
CA THR A 16 -13.18 -11.57 4.52
C THR A 16 -13.66 -12.90 3.93
N ASN A 17 -13.38 -13.15 2.66
CA ASN A 17 -13.73 -14.40 1.99
C ASN A 17 -12.97 -15.59 2.60
N PHE A 18 -11.69 -15.39 2.93
CA PHE A 18 -10.87 -16.40 3.60
C PHE A 18 -11.45 -16.76 4.96
N THR A 19 -11.81 -15.77 5.78
CA THR A 19 -12.43 -16.00 7.10
C THR A 19 -13.73 -16.76 6.98
N THR A 20 -14.60 -16.40 6.03
CA THR A 20 -15.85 -17.10 5.78
C THR A 20 -15.64 -18.56 5.37
N ALA A 21 -14.62 -18.83 4.56
CA ALA A 21 -14.34 -20.17 4.01
C ALA A 21 -13.56 -21.07 4.98
N GLN A 22 -12.61 -20.52 5.75
CA GLN A 22 -11.65 -21.26 6.57
C GLN A 22 -11.93 -21.17 8.09
N GLY A 23 -12.81 -20.27 8.49
CA GLY A 23 -13.18 -20.02 9.87
C GLY A 23 -12.23 -19.11 10.64
N ASP A 24 -12.69 -18.69 11.82
CA ASP A 24 -12.02 -17.66 12.65
C ASP A 24 -10.65 -18.11 13.16
N ASP A 25 -10.45 -19.38 13.47
CA ASP A 25 -9.16 -19.90 13.95
C ASP A 25 -8.08 -19.82 12.86
N ALA A 26 -8.43 -20.15 11.62
CA ALA A 26 -7.51 -20.04 10.50
C ALA A 26 -7.19 -18.56 10.18
N ALA A 27 -8.22 -17.71 10.20
CA ALA A 27 -8.06 -16.27 10.03
C ALA A 27 -7.18 -15.65 11.11
N GLY A 28 -7.36 -16.05 12.37
CA GLY A 28 -6.54 -15.60 13.49
C GLY A 28 -5.07 -15.98 13.37
N ARG A 29 -4.77 -17.21 12.91
CA ARG A 29 -3.39 -17.64 12.65
C ARG A 29 -2.75 -16.84 11.52
N LEU A 30 -3.47 -16.66 10.41
CA LEU A 30 -2.99 -15.88 9.28
C LEU A 30 -2.73 -14.42 9.66
N LEU A 31 -3.67 -13.81 10.40
CA LEU A 31 -3.53 -12.43 10.88
C LEU A 31 -2.34 -12.27 11.85
N SER A 32 -2.07 -13.29 12.68
CA SER A 32 -0.90 -13.29 13.57
C SER A 32 0.41 -13.33 12.76
N ALA A 33 0.49 -14.19 11.75
CA ALA A 33 1.65 -14.27 10.85
C ALA A 33 1.84 -12.96 10.06
N TRP A 34 0.75 -12.40 9.54
CA TRP A 34 0.71 -11.10 8.89
C TRP A 34 1.30 -9.98 9.77
N ARG A 35 0.81 -9.87 11.00
CA ARG A 35 1.28 -8.84 11.93
C ARG A 35 2.74 -9.03 12.34
N THR A 36 3.21 -10.27 12.42
CA THR A 36 4.62 -10.58 12.72
C THR A 36 5.52 -10.12 11.57
N VAL A 37 5.27 -10.58 10.34
CA VAL A 37 6.09 -10.19 9.19
C VAL A 37 6.08 -8.67 8.95
N THR A 38 4.95 -8.02 9.18
CA THR A 38 4.83 -6.56 9.05
C THR A 38 5.70 -5.83 10.09
N ARG A 39 5.72 -6.28 11.34
CA ARG A 39 6.59 -5.70 12.39
C ARG A 39 8.07 -5.89 12.09
N ASP A 40 8.45 -7.07 11.62
CA ASP A 40 9.83 -7.38 11.28
C ASP A 40 10.33 -6.47 10.14
N VAL A 41 9.57 -6.37 9.05
CA VAL A 41 9.91 -5.49 7.93
C VAL A 41 9.90 -4.01 8.34
N ALA A 42 8.95 -3.57 9.14
CA ALA A 42 8.90 -2.19 9.62
C ALA A 42 10.12 -1.85 10.47
N SER A 43 10.56 -2.76 11.34
CA SER A 43 11.76 -2.59 12.15
C SER A 43 13.03 -2.50 11.31
N GLU A 44 13.15 -3.34 10.29
CA GLU A 44 14.32 -3.40 9.42
C GLU A 44 14.42 -2.17 8.49
N THR A 45 13.29 -1.63 8.05
CA THR A 45 13.23 -0.50 7.12
C THR A 45 13.10 0.87 7.82
N GLY A 46 13.01 0.88 9.15
CA GLY A 46 12.95 2.10 9.95
C GLY A 46 11.63 2.87 9.84
N VAL A 47 10.55 2.22 9.39
CA VAL A 47 9.22 2.82 9.34
C VAL A 47 8.42 2.50 10.60
N ARG A 48 7.37 3.26 10.87
CA ARG A 48 6.54 3.09 12.07
C ARG A 48 5.13 2.63 11.72
N ILE A 49 4.71 1.50 12.28
CA ILE A 49 3.30 1.09 12.23
C ILE A 49 2.52 2.04 13.15
N ALA A 50 1.67 2.88 12.58
CA ALA A 50 0.87 3.84 13.31
C ALA A 50 -0.42 3.20 13.85
N LYS A 51 -1.12 2.41 13.02
CA LYS A 51 -2.39 1.77 13.40
C LYS A 51 -2.55 0.42 12.73
N TRP A 52 -3.18 -0.52 13.43
CA TRP A 52 -3.77 -1.71 12.86
C TRP A 52 -5.24 -1.45 12.53
N LEU A 53 -5.67 -1.86 11.35
CA LEU A 53 -7.00 -1.61 10.78
C LEU A 53 -7.64 -2.95 10.37
N GLY A 54 -7.91 -3.80 11.36
CA GLY A 54 -8.38 -5.15 11.08
C GLY A 54 -7.29 -6.01 10.45
N ASP A 55 -7.49 -6.37 9.20
CA ASP A 55 -6.57 -7.11 8.33
C ASP A 55 -5.57 -6.21 7.56
N GLY A 56 -5.68 -4.90 7.73
CA GLY A 56 -4.76 -3.92 7.19
C GLY A 56 -3.97 -3.16 8.26
N CYS A 57 -3.11 -2.26 7.82
CA CYS A 57 -2.40 -1.33 8.69
C CYS A 57 -2.08 0.00 8.01
N MET A 58 -1.95 1.05 8.83
CA MET A 58 -1.36 2.32 8.44
C MET A 58 0.06 2.40 8.97
N VAL A 59 0.99 2.66 8.09
CA VAL A 59 2.42 2.81 8.38
C VAL A 59 2.86 4.22 7.98
N VAL A 60 3.82 4.77 8.71
CA VAL A 60 4.33 6.13 8.49
C VAL A 60 5.86 6.07 8.35
N ALA A 61 6.35 6.68 7.28
CA ALA A 61 7.78 6.87 7.01
C ALA A 61 8.15 8.36 7.01
N LEU A 62 9.41 8.64 7.28
CA LEU A 62 9.97 9.99 7.15
C LEU A 62 10.27 10.34 5.71
N GLN A 63 10.77 9.37 4.96
CA GLN A 63 11.15 9.51 3.55
C GLN A 63 10.30 8.57 2.67
N GLN A 64 10.06 8.99 1.44
CA GLN A 64 9.32 8.18 0.47
C GLN A 64 10.03 6.88 0.13
N ASN A 65 11.36 6.92 0.01
CA ASN A 65 12.14 5.74 -0.35
C ASN A 65 12.06 4.65 0.73
N ASP A 66 12.03 5.02 2.02
CA ASP A 66 11.84 4.05 3.11
C ASP A 66 10.46 3.38 3.01
N ALA A 67 9.43 4.17 2.66
CA ALA A 67 8.08 3.65 2.44
C ALA A 67 8.00 2.67 1.26
N ILE A 68 8.67 2.99 0.17
CA ILE A 68 8.72 2.14 -1.03
C ILE A 68 9.48 0.84 -0.73
N ILE A 69 10.64 0.92 -0.09
CA ILE A 69 11.43 -0.25 0.31
C ILE A 69 10.62 -1.15 1.25
N PHE A 70 9.97 -0.56 2.25
CA PHE A 70 9.06 -1.28 3.14
C PHE A 70 7.98 -2.04 2.38
N ALA A 71 7.27 -1.35 1.46
CA ALA A 71 6.18 -1.95 0.69
C ALA A 71 6.65 -3.14 -0.17
N MET A 72 7.79 -2.99 -0.86
CA MET A 72 8.35 -4.03 -1.71
C MET A 72 8.84 -5.24 -0.91
N GLU A 73 9.55 -5.02 0.21
CA GLU A 73 10.03 -6.10 1.06
C GLU A 73 8.88 -6.82 1.76
N LEU A 74 7.87 -6.07 2.21
CA LEU A 74 6.68 -6.66 2.81
C LEU A 74 5.90 -7.50 1.79
N GLN A 75 5.72 -7.03 0.57
CA GLN A 75 5.09 -7.79 -0.51
C GLN A 75 5.79 -9.12 -0.76
N LYS A 76 7.12 -9.12 -0.81
CA LYS A 76 7.91 -10.31 -1.01
C LYS A 76 7.75 -11.33 0.13
N ARG A 77 7.85 -10.88 1.39
CA ARG A 77 7.77 -11.77 2.57
C ARG A 77 6.35 -12.23 2.87
N SER A 78 5.36 -11.38 2.64
CA SER A 78 3.95 -11.74 2.85
C SER A 78 3.46 -12.82 1.90
N GLY A 79 4.03 -12.94 0.70
CA GLY A 79 3.69 -13.99 -0.24
C GLY A 79 3.85 -15.40 0.32
N THR A 80 4.79 -15.61 1.25
CA THR A 80 4.96 -16.88 1.98
C THR A 80 4.18 -16.88 3.30
N ALA A 81 4.28 -15.81 4.08
CA ALA A 81 3.73 -15.75 5.44
C ALA A 81 2.20 -15.69 5.47
N CYS A 82 1.57 -15.13 4.43
CA CYS A 82 0.13 -14.88 4.36
C CYS A 82 -0.57 -15.73 3.29
N ALA A 83 0.12 -16.71 2.69
CA ALA A 83 -0.49 -17.58 1.69
C ALA A 83 -1.79 -18.24 2.24
N PRO A 84 -2.88 -18.29 1.44
CA PRO A 84 -2.98 -17.99 0.02
C PRO A 84 -3.28 -16.50 -0.31
N LEU A 85 -3.34 -15.63 0.68
CA LEU A 85 -3.67 -14.21 0.48
C LEU A 85 -2.45 -13.41 0.02
N SER A 86 -2.74 -12.34 -0.71
CA SER A 86 -1.76 -11.34 -1.14
C SER A 86 -2.06 -10.00 -0.47
N ILE A 87 -1.08 -9.11 -0.45
CA ILE A 87 -1.28 -7.74 0.01
C ILE A 87 -1.48 -6.80 -1.17
N ARG A 88 -2.13 -5.67 -0.89
CA ARG A 88 -2.25 -4.50 -1.75
C ARG A 88 -1.81 -3.27 -0.98
N THR A 89 -1.21 -2.30 -1.66
CA THR A 89 -0.56 -1.16 -0.98
C THR A 89 -0.83 0.16 -1.69
N GLY A 90 -1.13 1.19 -0.92
CA GLY A 90 -1.20 2.57 -1.37
C GLY A 90 -0.22 3.46 -0.60
N ILE A 91 0.55 4.28 -1.31
CA ILE A 91 1.55 5.18 -0.74
C ILE A 91 1.24 6.61 -1.17
N ALA A 92 1.31 7.58 -0.25
CA ALA A 92 1.25 9.00 -0.59
C ALA A 92 2.06 9.83 0.38
N THR A 93 2.71 10.88 -0.14
CA THR A 93 3.54 11.82 0.62
C THR A 93 2.85 13.17 0.72
N GLY A 94 2.90 13.81 1.88
CA GLY A 94 2.35 15.15 2.05
C GLY A 94 2.36 15.64 3.49
N LEU A 95 1.85 16.87 3.66
CA LEU A 95 1.70 17.46 4.98
C LEU A 95 0.48 16.88 5.70
N ALA A 96 0.68 16.41 6.93
CA ALA A 96 -0.40 15.99 7.80
C ALA A 96 -0.33 16.70 9.16
N LEU A 97 -1.49 16.93 9.75
CA LEU A 97 -1.62 17.38 11.13
C LEU A 97 -1.44 16.19 12.05
N LEU A 98 -0.46 16.28 12.95
CA LEU A 98 -0.33 15.33 14.05
C LEU A 98 -1.36 15.72 15.12
N PHE A 99 -2.26 14.80 15.45
CA PHE A 99 -3.39 14.98 16.36
C PHE A 99 -3.33 13.93 17.47
N GLU A 100 -3.53 14.34 18.72
CA GLU A 100 -3.60 13.48 19.91
C GLU A 100 -2.54 12.37 19.98
N GLY A 101 -1.28 12.76 19.74
CA GLY A 101 -0.10 11.89 19.91
C GLY A 101 0.24 11.06 18.70
N ASP A 102 -0.66 10.23 18.20
CA ASP A 102 -0.36 9.21 17.18
C ASP A 102 -1.24 9.26 15.94
N ASP A 103 -2.22 10.14 15.92
CA ASP A 103 -3.14 10.26 14.79
C ASP A 103 -2.65 11.29 13.76
N TYR A 104 -2.96 11.03 12.50
CA TYR A 104 -2.60 11.91 11.39
C TYR A 104 -3.85 12.29 10.59
N ILE A 105 -4.01 13.60 10.35
CA ILE A 105 -5.12 14.15 9.56
C ILE A 105 -4.52 14.90 8.37
N GLY A 106 -4.87 14.51 7.15
CA GLY A 106 -4.38 15.19 5.95
C GLY A 106 -4.80 14.52 4.64
N SER A 107 -4.69 15.25 3.54
CA SER A 107 -5.01 14.73 2.21
C SER A 107 -4.16 13.52 1.85
N ALA A 108 -2.87 13.54 2.17
CA ALA A 108 -1.95 12.43 1.90
C ALA A 108 -2.37 11.12 2.61
N VAL A 109 -2.90 11.20 3.84
CA VAL A 109 -3.44 10.03 4.56
C VAL A 109 -4.61 9.43 3.79
N ASN A 110 -5.57 10.29 3.38
CA ASN A 110 -6.74 9.86 2.64
C ASN A 110 -6.37 9.33 1.24
N THR A 111 -5.40 9.96 0.58
CA THR A 111 -4.91 9.52 -0.73
C THR A 111 -4.29 8.13 -0.64
N ALA A 112 -3.39 7.90 0.33
CA ALA A 112 -2.76 6.59 0.53
C ALA A 112 -3.80 5.48 0.81
N ALA A 113 -4.81 5.75 1.65
CA ALA A 113 -5.89 4.81 1.93
C ALA A 113 -6.67 4.45 0.66
N ARG A 114 -7.05 5.46 -0.14
CA ARG A 114 -7.81 5.24 -1.39
C ARG A 114 -6.98 4.54 -2.47
N LEU A 115 -5.68 4.79 -2.54
CA LEU A 115 -4.79 4.05 -3.42
C LEU A 115 -4.74 2.56 -3.02
N CYS A 116 -4.66 2.27 -1.73
CA CYS A 116 -4.72 0.90 -1.22
C CYS A 116 -6.04 0.22 -1.59
N ASP A 117 -7.17 0.91 -1.44
CA ASP A 117 -8.50 0.38 -1.82
C ASP A 117 -8.60 0.10 -3.33
N ALA A 118 -7.95 0.93 -4.16
CA ALA A 118 -7.96 0.79 -5.61
C ALA A 118 -6.92 -0.18 -6.16
N ALA A 119 -5.93 -0.55 -5.34
CA ALA A 119 -4.86 -1.46 -5.75
C ALA A 119 -5.36 -2.89 -5.90
N GLU A 120 -4.90 -3.56 -6.94
CA GLU A 120 -5.08 -4.99 -7.13
C GLU A 120 -4.14 -5.79 -6.21
N PRO A 121 -4.39 -7.09 -5.99
CA PRO A 121 -3.46 -7.95 -5.27
C PRO A 121 -2.03 -7.85 -5.83
N LEU A 122 -1.04 -7.71 -4.95
CA LEU A 122 0.38 -7.51 -5.28
C LEU A 122 0.71 -6.18 -5.95
N GLU A 123 -0.18 -5.21 -5.91
CA GLU A 123 0.06 -3.89 -6.48
C GLU A 123 0.46 -2.88 -5.41
N VAL A 124 1.42 -2.03 -5.74
CA VAL A 124 1.85 -0.87 -4.94
C VAL A 124 1.60 0.38 -5.75
N LEU A 125 0.63 1.20 -5.34
CA LEU A 125 0.24 2.41 -6.03
C LEU A 125 0.77 3.67 -5.34
N ILE A 126 1.21 4.64 -6.15
CA ILE A 126 1.66 5.96 -5.70
C ILE A 126 1.18 7.04 -6.70
N PRO A 127 0.85 8.28 -6.26
CA PRO A 127 0.58 9.38 -7.17
C PRO A 127 1.82 9.69 -8.02
N ALA A 128 1.65 9.83 -9.34
CA ALA A 128 2.76 10.09 -10.26
C ALA A 128 3.47 11.41 -9.96
N GLU A 129 2.75 12.42 -9.49
CA GLU A 129 3.29 13.74 -9.11
C GLU A 129 4.21 13.69 -7.87
N HIS A 130 4.07 12.66 -7.03
CA HIS A 130 4.89 12.46 -5.84
C HIS A 130 6.09 11.53 -6.10
N LEU A 131 6.24 11.01 -7.32
CA LEU A 131 7.30 10.08 -7.64
C LEU A 131 8.64 10.80 -7.73
N GLY A 132 9.48 10.58 -6.71
CA GLY A 132 10.87 11.02 -6.68
C GLY A 132 11.80 10.02 -7.37
N GLU A 133 13.09 10.11 -7.04
CA GLU A 133 14.07 9.09 -7.42
C GLU A 133 13.74 7.75 -6.73
N LEU A 134 13.60 6.70 -7.53
CA LEU A 134 13.25 5.37 -7.01
C LEU A 134 14.47 4.67 -6.40
N PRO A 135 14.29 3.86 -5.34
CA PRO A 135 15.33 3.01 -4.83
C PRO A 135 15.84 2.03 -5.89
N GLU A 136 17.10 1.59 -5.75
CA GLU A 136 17.73 0.64 -6.66
C GLU A 136 16.90 -0.65 -6.79
N GLY A 137 16.73 -1.12 -8.02
CA GLY A 137 15.97 -2.34 -8.33
C GLY A 137 14.45 -2.17 -8.31
N ILE A 138 13.94 -0.96 -8.10
CA ILE A 138 12.51 -0.65 -8.18
C ILE A 138 12.24 0.19 -9.41
N THR A 139 11.20 -0.17 -10.15
CA THR A 139 10.80 0.51 -11.39
C THR A 139 9.31 0.74 -11.45
N VAL A 140 8.89 1.65 -12.33
CA VAL A 140 7.48 1.83 -12.67
C VAL A 140 7.06 0.71 -13.60
N LEU A 141 6.07 -0.07 -13.17
CA LEU A 141 5.47 -1.14 -13.97
C LEU A 141 4.43 -0.56 -14.95
N GLN A 142 3.64 0.41 -14.47
CA GLN A 142 2.47 0.89 -15.21
C GLN A 142 2.11 2.31 -14.78
N HIS A 143 1.57 3.09 -15.74
CA HIS A 143 0.91 4.36 -15.51
C HIS A 143 -0.60 4.22 -15.67
N ALA A 144 -1.37 4.88 -14.82
CA ALA A 144 -2.84 4.89 -14.85
C ALA A 144 -3.39 6.23 -14.37
N SER A 145 -4.69 6.40 -14.44
CA SER A 145 -5.40 7.51 -13.79
C SER A 145 -6.48 6.94 -12.86
N LEU A 146 -6.58 7.49 -11.67
CA LEU A 146 -7.55 7.07 -10.67
C LEU A 146 -8.52 8.20 -10.34
N SER A 147 -9.80 7.96 -10.57
CA SER A 147 -10.86 8.84 -10.09
C SER A 147 -11.13 8.55 -8.62
N MET A 148 -11.02 9.58 -7.79
CA MET A 148 -11.28 9.46 -6.35
C MET A 148 -12.54 10.26 -5.97
N ARG A 149 -13.40 9.65 -5.16
CA ARG A 149 -14.60 10.33 -4.65
C ARG A 149 -14.21 11.58 -3.86
N GLY A 150 -14.73 12.73 -4.26
CA GLY A 150 -14.45 14.04 -3.62
C GLY A 150 -13.28 14.80 -4.22
N LEU A 151 -12.64 14.29 -5.28
CA LEU A 151 -11.76 15.06 -6.13
C LEU A 151 -12.44 15.30 -7.48
N PRO A 152 -12.37 16.54 -8.03
CA PRO A 152 -13.04 16.86 -9.30
C PRO A 152 -12.40 16.19 -10.51
N GLU A 153 -11.11 15.84 -10.41
CA GLU A 153 -10.33 15.26 -11.50
C GLU A 153 -9.66 13.96 -11.06
N ALA A 154 -9.45 13.06 -12.04
CA ALA A 154 -8.67 11.86 -11.82
C ALA A 154 -7.19 12.24 -11.62
N ILE A 155 -6.54 11.61 -10.64
CA ILE A 155 -5.11 11.83 -10.40
C ILE A 155 -4.28 10.80 -11.17
N PRO A 156 -3.18 11.23 -11.80
CA PRO A 156 -2.21 10.30 -12.36
C PRO A 156 -1.55 9.47 -11.27
N ILE A 157 -1.51 8.16 -11.46
CA ILE A 157 -0.89 7.20 -10.54
C ILE A 157 0.08 6.31 -11.29
N VAL A 158 1.01 5.72 -10.54
CA VAL A 158 1.90 4.67 -11.05
C VAL A 158 1.84 3.45 -10.15
N ALA A 159 1.96 2.28 -10.77
CA ALA A 159 2.21 1.02 -10.07
C ALA A 159 3.72 0.74 -10.07
N LEU A 160 4.24 0.35 -8.90
CA LEU A 160 5.66 0.03 -8.73
C LEU A 160 5.88 -1.48 -8.73
N THR A 161 7.06 -1.90 -9.19
CA THR A 161 7.53 -3.29 -9.13
C THR A 161 9.00 -3.36 -8.73
N GLY A 162 9.35 -4.44 -8.00
CA GLY A 162 10.74 -4.77 -7.71
C GLY A 162 11.35 -5.69 -8.78
N ALA A 163 12.67 -5.74 -8.88
CA ALA A 163 13.42 -6.51 -9.88
C ALA A 163 13.13 -8.04 -9.90
N ALA A 164 12.45 -8.57 -8.87
CA ALA A 164 12.13 -9.99 -8.76
C ALA A 164 10.75 -10.39 -9.30
N THR A 165 9.91 -9.44 -9.70
CA THR A 165 8.55 -9.70 -10.22
C THR A 165 8.44 -9.39 -11.71
N ASN A 166 9.32 -9.99 -12.52
CA ASN A 166 9.22 -9.88 -13.97
C ASN A 166 8.22 -10.94 -14.48
N THR A 167 6.93 -10.72 -14.24
CA THR A 167 5.87 -11.54 -14.81
C THR A 167 5.03 -10.67 -15.74
N ALA A 168 5.21 -10.94 -17.04
CA ALA A 168 4.41 -10.52 -18.19
C ALA A 168 4.26 -9.01 -18.43
N LYS A 169 5.14 -8.48 -19.26
CA LYS A 169 4.88 -7.29 -20.07
C LYS A 169 3.62 -7.52 -20.91
N ASN A 170 2.58 -6.74 -20.67
CA ASN A 170 1.68 -6.37 -21.75
C ASN A 170 2.21 -5.06 -22.34
N ASP A 171 2.80 -5.20 -23.50
CA ASP A 171 3.39 -4.14 -24.33
C ASP A 171 2.26 -3.41 -25.09
N THR A 172 1.40 -2.73 -24.37
CA THR A 172 0.46 -1.76 -24.95
C THR A 172 0.47 -0.52 -24.08
N GLY A 173 1.14 0.51 -24.60
CA GLY A 173 1.24 1.83 -23.94
C GLY A 173 -0.08 2.61 -23.94
N GLU A 174 -1.17 1.98 -23.57
CA GLU A 174 -2.47 2.61 -23.43
C GLU A 174 -2.74 2.97 -21.96
N LEU A 175 -2.92 4.25 -21.71
CA LEU A 175 -3.48 4.79 -20.48
C LEU A 175 -4.92 4.25 -20.34
N TRP A 176 -5.14 3.37 -19.37
CA TRP A 176 -6.50 2.95 -19.05
C TRP A 176 -6.98 3.57 -17.73
N THR A 177 -8.24 3.96 -17.72
CA THR A 177 -8.93 4.54 -16.56
C THR A 177 -9.56 3.44 -15.73
N ARG A 178 -9.27 3.41 -14.43
CA ARG A 178 -9.96 2.54 -13.48
C ARG A 178 -11.18 3.26 -12.91
N SER A 179 -12.33 2.64 -12.99
CA SER A 179 -13.52 3.06 -12.26
C SER A 179 -13.42 2.61 -10.80
N PRO A 180 -13.87 3.40 -9.82
CA PRO A 180 -13.87 2.98 -8.43
C PRO A 180 -14.77 1.75 -8.27
N SER A 181 -14.26 0.75 -7.54
CA SER A 181 -15.08 -0.40 -7.12
C SER A 181 -16.27 0.13 -6.31
N VAL A 182 -17.47 -0.23 -6.75
CA VAL A 182 -18.72 0.12 -6.07
C VAL A 182 -18.90 -0.89 -4.92
N PHE A 183 -18.62 -0.45 -3.71
CA PHE A 183 -19.18 -1.04 -2.49
C PHE A 183 -19.64 0.08 -1.57
#